data_d28ee62c05f3e85789e00eaeb3d74893
#
_entry.id   d28ee62c05f3e85789e00eaeb3d74893
#
_cell.length_a   1.000
_cell.length_b   1.000
_cell.length_c   1.000
_cell.angle_alpha   90.00
_cell.angle_beta   90.00
_cell.angle_gamma   90.00
#
_symmetry.space_group_name_H-M   'P 1'
#
loop_
_entity.id
_entity.type
_entity.pdbx_description
1 polymer ?
#
loop_
_entity_poly.entity_id
_entity_poly.type
_entity_poly.pdbx_seq_one_letter_code
_entity_poly.pdbx_strand_id
1 'polypeptide(L)'
;MTPTADFAPTLDAAQERLLRINPTAYGLTRNALEGAVTGLSPYFTHGLLDAPHALATLQAQRPLGPQDKLVMQLGWREFFAHVWRHQGERIFSNLRPYITTLRYSNTLPDDVRSASTGVPVIDQAVRQLYATGYLHNHARLWLASYLVHLRKVQWRVAADWLYAHLLDGDLASNHLSWQWVAGTFSIKPYLFNAENVARYAPAAWHSPGTVIDTSYEQLNLTALESADCGAEPMQPPPIEAPALFAAPLQAFKLPPEALPSAIRLVHAWSLGDTPADTFRLGVIHLPFHQRFPWSARRWQFVTDRLLASCDAVFVGDLAALMPRLQAHTVSARDTQNPGYAEHLRAGRVQLEAIPRFLQNPERYCQSFSKFYNVQGKWH
;
A
#
# COMPACT_ATOMS: atom_id res chain seq x y z
N MET A 1 -10.57 19.72 8.60
CA MET A 1 -9.52 19.10 9.44
C MET A 1 -9.08 17.83 8.75
N THR A 2 -7.88 17.80 8.19
CA THR A 2 -7.25 16.55 7.75
C THR A 2 -7.30 15.60 8.94
N PRO A 3 -7.77 14.35 8.81
CA PRO A 3 -7.73 13.41 9.92
C PRO A 3 -6.28 13.39 10.39
N THR A 4 -6.03 13.74 11.64
CA THR A 4 -4.72 13.59 12.26
C THR A 4 -4.31 12.15 11.98
N ALA A 5 -3.26 11.99 11.20
CA ALA A 5 -2.82 10.69 10.70
C ALA A 5 -2.06 9.92 11.79
N ASP A 6 -2.67 9.83 12.96
CA ASP A 6 -2.22 8.94 14.01
C ASP A 6 -2.98 7.62 13.87
N PHE A 7 -2.25 6.61 13.40
CA PHE A 7 -2.77 5.26 13.23
C PHE A 7 -2.25 4.41 14.39
N ALA A 8 -3.01 4.33 15.50
CA ALA A 8 -2.66 3.40 16.55
C ALA A 8 -2.81 1.94 16.05
N PRO A 9 -1.82 1.06 16.25
CA PRO A 9 -1.83 -0.33 15.75
C PRO A 9 -2.68 -1.25 16.64
N THR A 10 -3.93 -0.85 16.91
CA THR A 10 -4.85 -1.58 17.79
C THR A 10 -6.14 -1.96 17.06
N LEU A 11 -6.79 -3.04 17.52
CA LEU A 11 -8.10 -3.44 17.01
C LEU A 11 -9.16 -2.40 17.29
N ASP A 12 -9.13 -1.78 18.49
CA ASP A 12 -10.08 -0.75 18.90
C ASP A 12 -9.99 0.47 17.99
N ALA A 13 -8.78 0.97 17.70
CA ALA A 13 -8.59 2.09 16.78
C ALA A 13 -9.07 1.77 15.37
N ALA A 14 -8.86 0.54 14.90
CA ALA A 14 -9.37 0.07 13.62
C ALA A 14 -10.90 0.04 13.59
N GLN A 15 -11.52 -0.51 14.63
CA GLN A 15 -12.98 -0.62 14.77
C GLN A 15 -13.65 0.75 14.94
N GLU A 16 -13.10 1.62 15.79
CA GLU A 16 -13.61 2.99 15.96
C GLU A 16 -13.59 3.76 14.64
N ARG A 17 -12.52 3.64 13.88
CA ARG A 17 -12.40 4.29 12.57
C ARG A 17 -13.40 3.72 11.57
N LEU A 18 -13.62 2.41 11.57
CA LEU A 18 -14.64 1.75 10.74
C LEU A 18 -16.03 2.27 11.05
N LEU A 19 -16.40 2.37 12.32
CA LEU A 19 -17.72 2.84 12.75
C LEU A 19 -18.00 4.31 12.43
N ARG A 20 -16.97 5.14 12.24
CA ARG A 20 -17.09 6.57 11.86
C ARG A 20 -17.29 6.78 10.36
N ILE A 21 -17.20 5.75 9.53
CA ILE A 21 -17.31 5.90 8.08
C ILE A 21 -18.75 6.25 7.70
N ASN A 22 -18.88 7.31 6.92
CA ASN A 22 -20.10 7.64 6.22
C ASN A 22 -19.96 7.30 4.73
N PRO A 23 -20.55 6.19 4.25
CA PRO A 23 -20.41 5.77 2.86
C PRO A 23 -20.97 6.76 1.84
N THR A 24 -22.01 7.53 2.21
CA THR A 24 -22.57 8.57 1.33
C THR A 24 -21.59 9.73 1.15
N ALA A 25 -21.11 10.28 2.26
CA ALA A 25 -20.11 11.36 2.22
C ALA A 25 -18.83 10.90 1.50
N TYR A 26 -18.39 9.66 1.74
CA TYR A 26 -17.28 9.04 1.01
C TYR A 26 -17.55 9.03 -0.50
N GLY A 27 -18.72 8.59 -0.93
CA GLY A 27 -19.09 8.54 -2.36
C GLY A 27 -19.02 9.90 -3.04
N LEU A 28 -19.41 10.97 -2.33
CA LEU A 28 -19.47 12.34 -2.84
C LEU A 28 -18.09 13.06 -2.81
N THR A 29 -17.32 12.88 -1.73
CA THR A 29 -16.16 13.76 -1.46
C THR A 29 -14.81 13.04 -1.45
N ARG A 30 -14.77 11.72 -1.63
CA ARG A 30 -13.54 10.90 -1.56
C ARG A 30 -12.40 11.35 -2.47
N ASN A 31 -12.67 12.19 -3.47
CA ASN A 31 -11.66 12.69 -4.38
C ASN A 31 -10.95 13.94 -3.85
N ALA A 32 -11.57 14.69 -2.93
CA ALA A 32 -10.93 15.82 -2.29
C ALA A 32 -9.98 15.36 -1.16
N LEU A 33 -8.82 16.00 -1.02
CA LEU A 33 -7.84 15.66 0.01
C LEU A 33 -8.40 15.80 1.44
N GLU A 34 -9.33 16.76 1.64
CA GLU A 34 -10.04 16.97 2.90
C GLU A 34 -11.43 16.30 2.92
N GLY A 35 -11.71 15.44 1.94
CA GLY A 35 -12.97 14.71 1.85
C GLY A 35 -13.10 13.56 2.84
N ALA A 36 -14.27 12.94 2.84
CA ALA A 36 -14.59 11.80 3.70
C ALA A 36 -13.87 10.53 3.21
N VAL A 37 -12.60 10.37 3.58
CA VAL A 37 -11.83 9.14 3.31
C VAL A 37 -11.89 8.19 4.50
N THR A 38 -11.72 6.89 4.26
CA THR A 38 -11.88 5.89 5.32
C THR A 38 -10.67 5.85 6.27
N GLY A 39 -9.46 6.04 5.76
CA GLY A 39 -8.23 5.83 6.53
C GLY A 39 -8.05 4.40 7.05
N LEU A 40 -8.72 3.40 6.47
CA LEU A 40 -8.66 2.00 6.92
C LEU A 40 -7.52 1.20 6.28
N SER A 41 -6.88 1.72 5.26
CA SER A 41 -5.89 0.96 4.48
C SER A 41 -4.71 0.40 5.30
N PRO A 42 -4.15 1.08 6.33
CA PRO A 42 -3.14 0.48 7.20
C PRO A 42 -3.67 -0.77 7.94
N TYR A 43 -4.89 -0.71 8.43
CA TYR A 43 -5.51 -1.81 9.17
C TYR A 43 -5.82 -3.02 8.26
N PHE A 44 -6.28 -2.77 7.03
CA PHE A 44 -6.44 -3.84 6.04
C PHE A 44 -5.11 -4.45 5.63
N THR A 45 -4.09 -3.61 5.38
CA THR A 45 -2.77 -4.09 4.96
C THR A 45 -2.15 -5.00 6.01
N HIS A 46 -2.29 -4.64 7.27
CA HIS A 46 -1.69 -5.38 8.37
C HIS A 46 -2.64 -6.42 9.01
N GLY A 47 -3.81 -6.67 8.41
CA GLY A 47 -4.74 -7.71 8.84
C GLY A 47 -5.41 -7.46 10.21
N LEU A 48 -5.43 -6.20 10.68
CA LEU A 48 -6.19 -5.78 11.86
C LEU A 48 -7.69 -5.68 11.56
N LEU A 49 -8.02 -5.46 10.29
CA LEU A 49 -9.37 -5.58 9.73
C LEU A 49 -9.31 -6.43 8.47
N ASP A 50 -10.39 -7.13 8.16
CA ASP A 50 -10.60 -7.74 6.87
C ASP A 50 -11.79 -7.10 6.13
N ALA A 51 -11.82 -7.27 4.81
CA ALA A 51 -12.83 -6.63 3.98
C ALA A 51 -14.25 -7.19 4.19
N PRO A 52 -14.48 -8.51 4.38
CA PRO A 52 -15.78 -9.05 4.74
C PRO A 52 -16.36 -8.46 6.03
N HIS A 53 -15.57 -8.41 7.11
CA HIS A 53 -16.00 -7.83 8.39
C HIS A 53 -16.34 -6.34 8.25
N ALA A 54 -15.47 -5.59 7.58
CA ALA A 54 -15.71 -4.16 7.36
C ALA A 54 -16.98 -3.92 6.55
N LEU A 55 -17.20 -4.69 5.48
CA LEU A 55 -18.39 -4.57 4.65
C LEU A 55 -19.66 -4.92 5.45
N ALA A 56 -19.66 -6.04 6.19
CA ALA A 56 -20.78 -6.46 7.02
C ALA A 56 -21.13 -5.39 8.10
N THR A 57 -20.10 -4.83 8.76
CA THR A 57 -20.28 -3.75 9.75
C THR A 57 -20.93 -2.51 9.14
N LEU A 58 -20.51 -2.11 7.95
CA LEU A 58 -21.06 -0.95 7.25
C LEU A 58 -22.46 -1.22 6.70
N GLN A 59 -22.72 -2.45 6.23
CA GLN A 59 -24.06 -2.87 5.77
C GLN A 59 -25.08 -2.93 6.91
N ALA A 60 -24.65 -3.23 8.13
CA ALA A 60 -25.52 -3.15 9.31
C ALA A 60 -25.98 -1.71 9.62
N GLN A 61 -25.22 -0.70 9.20
CA GLN A 61 -25.62 0.71 9.39
C GLN A 61 -26.54 1.21 8.27
N ARG A 62 -26.33 0.75 7.03
CA ARG A 62 -27.14 1.05 5.85
C ARG A 62 -26.90 0.04 4.74
N PRO A 63 -27.90 -0.23 3.88
CA PRO A 63 -27.70 -1.08 2.71
C PRO A 63 -26.58 -0.53 1.81
N LEU A 64 -25.62 -1.39 1.44
CA LEU A 64 -24.57 -1.11 0.48
C LEU A 64 -24.58 -2.21 -0.58
N GLY A 65 -24.54 -1.77 -1.85
CA GLY A 65 -24.54 -2.67 -3.00
C GLY A 65 -23.26 -2.56 -3.83
N PRO A 66 -23.15 -3.36 -4.89
CA PRO A 66 -21.95 -3.41 -5.75
C PRO A 66 -21.65 -2.09 -6.46
N GLN A 67 -22.64 -1.18 -6.59
CA GLN A 67 -22.45 0.12 -7.24
C GLN A 67 -21.99 1.21 -6.26
N ASP A 68 -22.00 0.95 -4.96
CA ASP A 68 -21.48 1.88 -3.97
C ASP A 68 -19.98 2.09 -4.15
N LYS A 69 -19.55 3.36 -4.19
CA LYS A 69 -18.15 3.71 -4.43
C LYS A 69 -17.20 3.07 -3.41
N LEU A 70 -17.64 2.95 -2.16
CA LEU A 70 -16.86 2.33 -1.10
C LEU A 70 -16.64 0.83 -1.38
N VAL A 71 -17.70 0.11 -1.74
CA VAL A 71 -17.63 -1.31 -2.08
C VAL A 71 -16.72 -1.54 -3.28
N MET A 72 -16.86 -0.70 -4.32
CA MET A 72 -15.97 -0.77 -5.48
C MET A 72 -14.49 -0.55 -5.11
N GLN A 73 -14.19 0.36 -4.16
CA GLN A 73 -12.79 0.59 -3.75
C GLN A 73 -12.21 -0.58 -2.95
N LEU A 74 -13.01 -1.25 -2.12
CA LEU A 74 -12.61 -2.52 -1.50
C LEU A 74 -12.36 -3.59 -2.58
N GLY A 75 -13.21 -3.64 -3.62
CA GLY A 75 -13.04 -4.53 -4.76
C GLY A 75 -11.75 -4.32 -5.55
N TRP A 76 -11.27 -3.08 -5.69
CA TRP A 76 -9.99 -2.78 -6.32
C TRP A 76 -8.81 -3.43 -5.60
N ARG A 77 -8.81 -3.42 -4.26
CA ARG A 77 -7.78 -4.10 -3.47
C ARG A 77 -7.75 -5.61 -3.76
N GLU A 78 -8.92 -6.23 -3.83
CA GLU A 78 -9.02 -7.66 -4.14
C GLU A 78 -8.65 -7.97 -5.60
N PHE A 79 -8.97 -7.06 -6.53
CA PHE A 79 -8.52 -7.18 -7.92
C PHE A 79 -6.99 -7.12 -8.03
N PHE A 80 -6.32 -6.21 -7.34
CA PHE A 80 -4.86 -6.16 -7.36
C PHE A 80 -4.23 -7.44 -6.77
N ALA A 81 -4.80 -7.97 -5.70
CA ALA A 81 -4.38 -9.26 -5.14
C ALA A 81 -4.63 -10.43 -6.13
N HIS A 82 -5.75 -10.40 -6.89
CA HIS A 82 -6.02 -11.35 -7.98
C HIS A 82 -4.96 -11.25 -9.09
N VAL A 83 -4.63 -10.04 -9.52
CA VAL A 83 -3.57 -9.84 -10.52
C VAL A 83 -2.24 -10.41 -10.03
N TRP A 84 -1.88 -10.12 -8.78
CA TRP A 84 -0.64 -10.65 -8.19
C TRP A 84 -0.63 -12.18 -8.14
N ARG A 85 -1.73 -12.81 -7.70
CA ARG A 85 -1.86 -14.27 -7.68
C ARG A 85 -1.56 -14.91 -9.04
N HIS A 86 -2.01 -14.28 -10.14
CA HIS A 86 -1.84 -14.82 -11.50
C HIS A 86 -0.52 -14.40 -12.17
N GLN A 87 0.02 -13.24 -11.84
CA GLN A 87 1.23 -12.71 -12.47
C GLN A 87 2.51 -12.97 -11.64
N GLY A 88 2.37 -13.30 -10.35
CA GLY A 88 3.52 -13.53 -9.46
C GLY A 88 4.51 -12.35 -9.48
N GLU A 89 5.80 -12.64 -9.59
CA GLU A 89 6.88 -11.65 -9.65
C GLU A 89 6.76 -10.66 -10.83
N ARG A 90 5.94 -10.96 -11.84
CA ARG A 90 5.75 -10.06 -12.98
C ARG A 90 5.09 -8.73 -12.60
N ILE A 91 4.43 -8.61 -11.44
CA ILE A 91 3.94 -7.32 -10.97
C ILE A 91 5.06 -6.32 -10.69
N PHE A 92 6.30 -6.77 -10.58
CA PHE A 92 7.50 -5.95 -10.38
C PHE A 92 8.20 -5.55 -11.68
N SER A 93 7.65 -5.91 -12.81
CA SER A 93 8.12 -5.53 -14.15
C SER A 93 6.96 -5.04 -14.99
N ASN A 94 7.26 -4.40 -16.11
CA ASN A 94 6.23 -3.88 -17.00
C ASN A 94 5.30 -5.01 -17.49
N LEU A 95 4.02 -4.96 -17.15
CA LEU A 95 3.02 -5.90 -17.69
C LEU A 95 2.70 -5.62 -19.16
N ARG A 96 2.92 -4.39 -19.61
CA ARG A 96 2.89 -3.96 -21.01
C ARG A 96 4.09 -3.03 -21.26
N PRO A 97 4.59 -2.92 -22.50
CA PRO A 97 5.61 -1.92 -22.83
C PRO A 97 5.16 -0.50 -22.47
N TYR A 98 6.10 0.38 -22.17
CA TYR A 98 5.83 1.80 -22.09
C TYR A 98 5.22 2.32 -23.40
N ILE A 99 4.39 3.34 -23.29
CA ILE A 99 3.75 4.02 -24.43
C ILE A 99 4.71 4.95 -25.20
N THR A 100 5.90 5.17 -24.69
CA THR A 100 6.95 6.00 -25.29
C THR A 100 8.28 5.25 -25.34
N THR A 101 9.15 5.65 -26.25
CA THR A 101 10.54 5.16 -26.40
C THR A 101 11.54 5.97 -25.59
N LEU A 102 11.11 6.96 -24.84
CA LEU A 102 11.96 7.78 -23.99
C LEU A 102 12.67 6.92 -22.92
N ARG A 103 13.86 7.35 -22.56
CA ARG A 103 14.62 6.71 -21.47
C ARG A 103 14.13 7.23 -20.11
N TYR A 104 14.00 6.32 -19.17
CA TYR A 104 13.63 6.59 -17.78
C TYR A 104 14.85 6.43 -16.88
N SER A 105 15.00 7.34 -15.90
CA SER A 105 16.04 7.26 -14.87
C SER A 105 15.74 6.12 -13.88
N ASN A 106 16.79 5.41 -13.50
CA ASN A 106 16.73 4.39 -12.44
C ASN A 106 17.00 4.96 -11.04
N THR A 107 17.06 6.27 -10.90
CA THR A 107 17.28 6.96 -9.62
C THR A 107 16.16 7.93 -9.34
N LEU A 108 15.76 8.03 -8.08
CA LEU A 108 14.83 9.05 -7.62
C LEU A 108 15.59 10.37 -7.48
N PRO A 109 15.13 11.49 -8.10
CA PRO A 109 15.79 12.78 -7.99
C PRO A 109 15.87 13.28 -6.55
N ASP A 110 16.97 13.94 -6.19
CA ASP A 110 17.21 14.40 -4.81
C ASP A 110 16.24 15.51 -4.40
N ASP A 111 15.85 16.38 -5.31
CA ASP A 111 14.84 17.43 -5.07
C ASP A 111 13.45 16.84 -4.73
N VAL A 112 13.08 15.72 -5.36
CA VAL A 112 11.87 14.98 -4.99
C VAL A 112 12.03 14.36 -3.60
N ARG A 113 13.15 13.69 -3.37
CA ARG A 113 13.43 13.03 -2.09
C ARG A 113 13.44 14.02 -0.92
N SER A 114 13.94 15.21 -1.15
CA SER A 114 14.02 16.27 -0.13
C SER A 114 12.82 17.22 -0.12
N ALA A 115 11.76 16.95 -0.89
CA ALA A 115 10.57 17.79 -1.02
C ALA A 115 10.91 19.25 -1.37
N SER A 116 11.77 19.44 -2.36
CA SER A 116 12.25 20.73 -2.85
C SER A 116 12.19 20.84 -4.38
N THR A 117 11.15 20.27 -5.00
CA THR A 117 10.96 20.30 -6.44
C THR A 117 10.52 21.66 -6.97
N GLY A 118 9.98 22.53 -6.09
CA GLY A 118 9.34 23.78 -6.46
C GLY A 118 7.90 23.62 -7.00
N VAL A 119 7.39 22.40 -7.05
CA VAL A 119 5.98 22.09 -7.37
C VAL A 119 5.23 21.80 -6.08
N PRO A 120 4.43 22.75 -5.54
CA PRO A 120 3.85 22.65 -4.18
C PRO A 120 3.10 21.35 -3.92
N VAL A 121 2.28 20.85 -4.87
CA VAL A 121 1.55 19.60 -4.69
C VAL A 121 2.47 18.39 -4.46
N ILE A 122 3.63 18.36 -5.09
CA ILE A 122 4.61 17.28 -4.97
C ILE A 122 5.35 17.40 -3.62
N ASP A 123 5.84 18.60 -3.30
CA ASP A 123 6.57 18.85 -2.06
C ASP A 123 5.71 18.60 -0.83
N GLN A 124 4.44 19.02 -0.85
CA GLN A 124 3.48 18.74 0.22
C GLN A 124 3.18 17.23 0.33
N ALA A 125 3.05 16.52 -0.80
CA ALA A 125 2.84 15.07 -0.77
C ALA A 125 4.02 14.33 -0.12
N VAL A 126 5.26 14.69 -0.46
CA VAL A 126 6.45 14.08 0.14
C VAL A 126 6.57 14.42 1.62
N ARG A 127 6.36 15.70 2.02
CA ARG A 127 6.36 16.13 3.42
C ARG A 127 5.31 15.37 4.23
N GLN A 128 4.09 15.24 3.72
CA GLN A 128 3.02 14.49 4.38
C GLN A 128 3.36 13.01 4.49
N LEU A 129 3.90 12.39 3.42
CA LEU A 129 4.34 11.00 3.44
C LEU A 129 5.32 10.72 4.57
N TYR A 130 6.35 11.53 4.69
CA TYR A 130 7.38 11.34 5.72
C TYR A 130 6.86 11.64 7.13
N ALA A 131 6.01 12.65 7.27
CA ALA A 131 5.44 13.01 8.55
C ALA A 131 4.43 12.00 9.09
N THR A 132 3.66 11.34 8.21
CA THR A 132 2.51 10.53 8.62
C THR A 132 2.56 9.06 8.20
N GLY A 133 3.37 8.73 7.18
CA GLY A 133 3.32 7.41 6.53
C GLY A 133 2.04 7.16 5.72
N TYR A 134 1.25 8.21 5.47
CA TYR A 134 -0.03 8.09 4.76
C TYR A 134 -0.24 9.21 3.75
N LEU A 135 -0.72 8.84 2.58
CA LEU A 135 -1.16 9.78 1.54
C LEU A 135 -2.57 9.46 1.08
N HIS A 136 -3.34 10.50 0.83
CA HIS A 136 -4.59 10.40 0.11
C HIS A 136 -4.37 9.79 -1.29
N ASN A 137 -5.31 9.01 -1.79
CA ASN A 137 -5.17 8.34 -3.10
C ASN A 137 -4.84 9.31 -4.24
N HIS A 138 -5.46 10.48 -4.32
CA HIS A 138 -5.14 11.47 -5.35
C HIS A 138 -3.71 11.99 -5.25
N ALA A 139 -3.21 12.26 -4.05
CA ALA A 139 -1.83 12.68 -3.87
C ALA A 139 -0.83 11.61 -4.34
N ARG A 140 -1.16 10.31 -4.14
CA ARG A 140 -0.34 9.20 -4.70
C ARG A 140 -0.35 9.19 -6.23
N LEU A 141 -1.51 9.42 -6.85
CA LEU A 141 -1.64 9.47 -8.31
C LEU A 141 -0.91 10.67 -8.91
N TRP A 142 -1.01 11.85 -8.28
CA TRP A 142 -0.29 13.05 -8.71
C TRP A 142 1.23 12.86 -8.60
N LEU A 143 1.68 12.34 -7.47
CA LEU A 143 3.11 12.04 -7.26
C LEU A 143 3.64 11.04 -8.28
N ALA A 144 2.89 9.97 -8.54
CA ALA A 144 3.27 8.95 -9.52
C ALA A 144 3.29 9.52 -10.96
N SER A 145 2.29 10.32 -11.31
CA SER A 145 2.21 10.96 -12.63
C SER A 145 3.38 11.94 -12.84
N TYR A 146 3.68 12.79 -11.85
CA TYR A 146 4.81 13.70 -11.91
C TYR A 146 6.14 12.96 -12.10
N LEU A 147 6.40 11.97 -11.27
CA LEU A 147 7.66 11.22 -11.34
C LEU A 147 7.85 10.47 -12.65
N VAL A 148 6.80 9.78 -13.11
CA VAL A 148 6.91 8.97 -14.34
C VAL A 148 6.89 9.84 -15.59
N HIS A 149 5.94 10.76 -15.69
CA HIS A 149 5.67 11.45 -16.96
C HIS A 149 6.45 12.76 -17.14
N LEU A 150 6.76 13.47 -16.05
CA LEU A 150 7.48 14.74 -16.13
C LEU A 150 8.96 14.59 -15.75
N ARG A 151 9.28 13.82 -14.69
CA ARG A 151 10.64 13.61 -14.24
C ARG A 151 11.29 12.34 -14.83
N LYS A 152 10.59 11.62 -15.69
CA LYS A 152 11.09 10.42 -16.37
C LYS A 152 11.80 9.41 -15.44
N VAL A 153 11.24 9.22 -14.27
CA VAL A 153 11.70 8.19 -13.32
C VAL A 153 11.02 6.86 -13.65
N GLN A 154 11.78 5.79 -13.70
CA GLN A 154 11.22 4.46 -13.87
C GLN A 154 10.23 4.17 -12.75
N TRP A 155 8.99 3.81 -13.10
CA TRP A 155 7.90 3.65 -12.15
C TRP A 155 8.27 2.74 -10.98
N ARG A 156 9.06 1.68 -11.21
CA ARG A 156 9.44 0.71 -10.20
C ARG A 156 10.30 1.34 -9.09
N VAL A 157 11.25 2.18 -9.44
CA VAL A 157 12.11 2.87 -8.47
C VAL A 157 11.29 3.75 -7.54
N ALA A 158 10.37 4.52 -8.11
CA ALA A 158 9.50 5.40 -7.34
C ALA A 158 8.43 4.63 -6.55
N ALA A 159 7.94 3.50 -7.09
CA ALA A 159 7.01 2.62 -6.38
C ALA A 159 7.64 1.95 -5.16
N ASP A 160 8.88 1.47 -5.27
CA ASP A 160 9.62 0.89 -4.15
C ASP A 160 9.88 1.92 -3.04
N TRP A 161 10.27 3.14 -3.42
CA TRP A 161 10.43 4.25 -2.48
C TRP A 161 9.12 4.60 -1.77
N LEU A 162 8.01 4.77 -2.49
CA LEU A 162 6.72 5.08 -1.88
C LEU A 162 6.26 3.95 -0.95
N TYR A 163 6.38 2.69 -1.39
CA TYR A 163 6.05 1.50 -0.60
C TYR A 163 6.78 1.48 0.74
N ALA A 164 8.06 1.83 0.76
CA ALA A 164 8.91 1.80 1.95
C ALA A 164 8.41 2.75 3.05
N HIS A 165 7.83 3.90 2.66
CA HIS A 165 7.36 4.92 3.59
C HIS A 165 5.87 4.79 3.98
N LEU A 166 5.06 4.08 3.18
CA LEU A 166 3.64 3.94 3.44
C LEU A 166 3.34 2.94 4.56
N LEU A 167 2.58 3.34 5.58
CA LEU A 167 2.01 2.44 6.59
C LEU A 167 1.12 1.37 5.96
N ASP A 168 0.38 1.74 4.92
CA ASP A 168 -0.50 0.83 4.18
C ASP A 168 0.15 0.25 2.92
N GLY A 169 1.48 0.24 2.86
CA GLY A 169 2.21 -0.30 1.71
C GLY A 169 1.86 -1.77 1.46
N ASP A 170 1.12 -2.02 0.37
CA ASP A 170 0.76 -3.33 -0.14
C ASP A 170 1.41 -3.51 -1.51
N LEU A 171 2.19 -4.57 -1.71
CA LEU A 171 2.99 -4.73 -2.93
C LEU A 171 2.13 -4.75 -4.19
N ALA A 172 0.98 -5.45 -4.15
CA ALA A 172 0.10 -5.51 -5.31
C ALA A 172 -0.54 -4.15 -5.60
N SER A 173 -1.21 -3.56 -4.59
CA SER A 173 -1.94 -2.30 -4.76
C SER A 173 -1.01 -1.16 -5.15
N ASN A 174 0.17 -1.07 -4.53
CA ASN A 174 1.14 -0.02 -4.82
C ASN A 174 1.72 -0.18 -6.23
N HIS A 175 2.34 -1.32 -6.54
CA HIS A 175 3.06 -1.48 -7.81
C HIS A 175 2.14 -1.49 -9.03
N LEU A 176 0.95 -2.10 -8.91
CA LEU A 176 -0.02 -2.10 -10.01
C LEU A 176 -0.67 -0.73 -10.21
N SER A 177 -0.85 0.09 -9.16
CA SER A 177 -1.30 1.47 -9.30
C SER A 177 -0.25 2.33 -9.98
N TRP A 178 1.04 2.17 -9.67
CA TRP A 178 2.12 2.84 -10.39
C TRP A 178 2.18 2.45 -11.86
N GLN A 179 2.02 1.17 -12.18
CA GLN A 179 1.94 0.69 -13.55
C GLN A 179 0.70 1.23 -14.27
N TRP A 180 -0.42 1.36 -13.56
CA TRP A 180 -1.63 1.96 -14.13
C TRP A 180 -1.39 3.42 -14.50
N VAL A 181 -0.76 4.21 -13.65
CA VAL A 181 -0.35 5.59 -13.93
C VAL A 181 0.63 5.65 -15.10
N ALA A 182 1.64 4.79 -15.10
CA ALA A 182 2.70 4.74 -16.12
C ALA A 182 2.23 4.28 -17.50
N GLY A 183 1.02 3.71 -17.63
CA GLY A 183 0.55 3.11 -18.87
C GLY A 183 1.10 1.70 -19.15
N THR A 184 1.80 1.08 -18.19
CA THR A 184 2.33 -0.29 -18.33
C THR A 184 1.36 -1.38 -17.80
N PHE A 185 0.23 -0.98 -17.21
CA PHE A 185 -0.90 -1.83 -16.85
C PHE A 185 -2.23 -1.31 -17.42
N SER A 186 -2.28 -0.04 -17.83
CA SER A 186 -3.35 0.60 -18.58
C SER A 186 -2.92 0.85 -20.04
N ILE A 187 -3.81 1.42 -20.84
CA ILE A 187 -3.51 1.79 -22.25
C ILE A 187 -3.22 3.28 -22.43
N LYS A 188 -3.39 4.08 -21.38
CA LYS A 188 -3.19 5.54 -21.40
C LYS A 188 -2.44 5.96 -20.15
N PRO A 189 -1.59 7.00 -20.23
CA PRO A 189 -1.00 7.62 -19.06
C PRO A 189 -2.07 8.28 -18.21
N TYR A 190 -1.89 8.26 -16.89
CA TYR A 190 -2.66 9.14 -16.03
C TYR A 190 -1.91 10.47 -15.87
N LEU A 191 -2.55 11.57 -16.23
CA LEU A 191 -2.01 12.92 -16.13
C LEU A 191 -2.90 13.78 -15.23
N PHE A 192 -2.33 14.85 -14.67
CA PHE A 192 -3.02 15.83 -13.86
C PHE A 192 -2.40 17.20 -14.10
N ASN A 193 -3.15 18.27 -13.85
CA ASN A 193 -2.69 19.64 -14.01
C ASN A 193 -3.01 20.49 -12.77
N ALA A 194 -2.54 21.75 -12.74
CA ALA A 194 -2.74 22.65 -11.61
C ALA A 194 -4.23 22.91 -11.32
N GLU A 195 -5.08 22.98 -12.34
CA GLU A 195 -6.53 23.12 -12.18
C GLU A 195 -7.14 21.91 -11.44
N ASN A 196 -6.71 20.70 -11.79
CA ASN A 196 -7.14 19.48 -11.10
C ASN A 196 -6.73 19.49 -9.61
N VAL A 197 -5.50 19.93 -9.31
CA VAL A 197 -5.03 20.09 -7.93
C VAL A 197 -5.87 21.14 -7.20
N ALA A 198 -6.10 22.31 -7.79
CA ALA A 198 -6.90 23.37 -7.18
C ALA A 198 -8.33 22.93 -6.85
N ARG A 199 -8.90 22.03 -7.67
CA ARG A 199 -10.25 21.48 -7.45
C ARG A 199 -10.33 20.53 -6.23
N TYR A 200 -9.28 19.78 -5.93
CA TYR A 200 -9.33 18.67 -4.98
C TYR A 200 -8.41 18.82 -3.76
N ALA A 201 -7.56 19.84 -3.73
CA ALA A 201 -6.61 20.06 -2.66
C ALA A 201 -6.77 21.43 -2.00
N PRO A 202 -6.36 21.58 -0.72
CA PRO A 202 -6.32 22.87 -0.07
C PRO A 202 -5.28 23.79 -0.70
N ALA A 203 -5.45 25.11 -0.49
CA ALA A 203 -4.64 26.16 -1.13
C ALA A 203 -3.11 25.97 -1.02
N ALA A 204 -2.64 25.40 0.08
CA ALA A 204 -1.21 25.13 0.29
C ALA A 204 -0.60 24.12 -0.71
N TRP A 205 -1.45 23.36 -1.44
CA TRP A 205 -1.06 22.39 -2.47
C TRP A 205 -1.15 22.97 -3.88
N HIS A 206 -1.82 24.12 -4.07
CA HIS A 206 -1.98 24.72 -5.39
C HIS A 206 -0.62 25.03 -6.01
N SER A 207 -0.50 24.77 -7.30
CA SER A 207 0.78 24.82 -8.02
C SER A 207 0.68 25.68 -9.29
N PRO A 208 0.22 26.95 -9.18
CA PRO A 208 0.17 27.85 -10.33
C PRO A 208 1.57 28.23 -10.80
N GLY A 209 1.73 28.45 -12.10
CA GLY A 209 3.01 28.87 -12.71
C GLY A 209 4.08 27.77 -12.74
N THR A 210 3.76 26.54 -12.38
CA THR A 210 4.71 25.41 -12.42
C THR A 210 4.52 24.57 -13.69
N VAL A 211 5.40 23.59 -13.89
CA VAL A 211 5.36 22.68 -15.06
C VAL A 211 4.01 21.96 -15.26
N ILE A 212 3.20 21.83 -14.21
CA ILE A 212 1.84 21.26 -14.29
C ILE A 212 0.75 22.29 -14.55
N ASP A 213 1.06 23.58 -14.57
CA ASP A 213 0.08 24.64 -14.85
C ASP A 213 -0.08 24.85 -16.37
N THR A 214 -0.63 23.82 -16.99
CA THR A 214 -0.81 23.78 -18.44
C THR A 214 -2.00 22.87 -18.82
N SER A 215 -2.32 22.78 -20.10
CA SER A 215 -3.38 21.93 -20.62
C SER A 215 -3.03 20.44 -20.54
N TYR A 216 -4.04 19.57 -20.50
CA TYR A 216 -3.83 18.11 -20.60
C TYR A 216 -3.19 17.69 -21.93
N GLU A 217 -3.46 18.45 -23.00
CA GLU A 217 -2.85 18.21 -24.30
C GLU A 217 -1.34 18.44 -24.26
N GLN A 218 -0.91 19.57 -23.70
CA GLN A 218 0.51 19.87 -23.53
C GLN A 218 1.19 18.87 -22.58
N LEU A 219 0.54 18.48 -21.47
CA LEU A 219 1.07 17.45 -20.57
C LEU A 219 1.24 16.11 -21.27
N ASN A 220 0.32 15.75 -22.16
CA ASN A 220 0.44 14.52 -22.94
C ASN A 220 1.62 14.56 -23.91
N LEU A 221 1.84 15.69 -24.58
CA LEU A 221 3.04 15.90 -25.42
C LEU A 221 4.31 15.79 -24.59
N THR A 222 4.37 16.48 -23.46
CA THR A 222 5.51 16.40 -22.52
C THR A 222 5.75 14.96 -22.04
N ALA A 223 4.70 14.22 -21.72
CA ALA A 223 4.80 12.84 -21.27
C ALA A 223 5.40 11.90 -22.33
N LEU A 224 5.06 12.12 -23.61
CA LEU A 224 5.43 11.24 -24.71
C LEU A 224 6.74 11.63 -25.41
N GLU A 225 7.09 12.91 -25.44
CA GLU A 225 8.12 13.46 -26.33
C GLU A 225 9.26 14.18 -25.60
N SER A 226 9.02 14.67 -24.37
CA SER A 226 10.02 15.48 -23.66
C SER A 226 10.88 14.62 -22.71
N ALA A 227 12.11 15.09 -22.49
CA ALA A 227 12.99 14.57 -21.46
C ALA A 227 12.52 14.99 -20.04
N ASP A 228 13.33 14.71 -19.01
CA ASP A 228 13.09 15.19 -17.63
C ASP A 228 12.95 16.72 -17.60
N CYS A 229 11.86 17.22 -17.02
CA CYS A 229 11.60 18.66 -16.90
C CYS A 229 12.48 19.33 -15.83
N GLY A 230 13.15 18.57 -14.97
CA GLY A 230 13.95 19.12 -13.87
C GLY A 230 13.11 19.66 -12.71
N ALA A 231 13.77 20.33 -11.79
CA ALA A 231 13.14 21.07 -10.69
C ALA A 231 12.75 22.48 -11.14
N GLU A 232 11.77 23.08 -10.46
CA GLU A 232 11.38 24.47 -10.69
C GLU A 232 12.47 25.44 -10.15
N PRO A 233 12.57 26.64 -10.71
CA PRO A 233 13.56 27.62 -10.27
C PRO A 233 13.43 28.03 -8.80
N MET A 234 12.20 28.17 -8.32
CA MET A 234 11.91 28.54 -6.92
C MET A 234 11.63 27.29 -6.12
N GLN A 235 12.56 26.89 -5.25
CA GLN A 235 12.48 25.69 -4.45
C GLN A 235 12.25 26.04 -2.96
N PRO A 236 11.37 25.31 -2.26
CA PRO A 236 11.26 25.40 -0.82
C PRO A 236 12.51 24.83 -0.14
N PRO A 237 12.76 25.16 1.14
CA PRO A 237 13.85 24.53 1.89
C PRO A 237 13.74 23.01 1.87
N PRO A 238 14.83 22.28 1.56
CA PRO A 238 14.82 20.82 1.53
C PRO A 238 14.61 20.25 2.96
N ILE A 239 14.04 19.05 3.00
CA ILE A 239 13.95 18.24 4.22
C ILE A 239 14.81 17.00 4.09
N GLU A 240 15.22 16.44 5.22
CA GLU A 240 15.92 15.16 5.24
C GLU A 240 14.93 14.00 4.98
N ALA A 241 15.28 13.11 4.05
CA ALA A 241 14.51 11.91 3.80
C ALA A 241 14.73 10.91 4.95
N PRO A 242 13.67 10.32 5.52
CA PRO A 242 13.81 9.30 6.56
C PRO A 242 14.60 8.09 6.08
N ALA A 243 15.48 7.59 6.94
CA ALA A 243 16.21 6.36 6.68
C ALA A 243 15.28 5.14 6.57
N LEU A 244 15.71 4.16 5.77
CA LEU A 244 15.03 2.88 5.59
C LEU A 244 15.82 1.75 6.25
N PHE A 245 15.11 0.82 6.85
CA PHE A 245 15.69 -0.26 7.64
C PHE A 245 15.21 -1.62 7.14
N ALA A 246 16.14 -2.56 7.01
CA ALA A 246 15.85 -3.96 6.69
C ALA A 246 15.44 -4.79 7.91
N ALA A 247 15.49 -4.19 9.10
CA ALA A 247 15.11 -4.83 10.35
C ALA A 247 14.50 -3.78 11.29
N PRO A 248 13.61 -4.18 12.20
CA PRO A 248 13.12 -3.28 13.25
C PRO A 248 14.25 -2.85 14.19
N LEU A 249 14.12 -1.64 14.74
CA LEU A 249 15.05 -1.11 15.72
C LEU A 249 14.75 -1.56 17.15
N GLN A 250 13.54 -2.06 17.40
CA GLN A 250 13.07 -2.52 18.71
C GLN A 250 13.66 -3.89 19.06
N ALA A 251 13.93 -4.10 20.34
CA ALA A 251 14.25 -5.40 20.87
C ALA A 251 12.97 -6.22 21.15
N PHE A 252 13.04 -7.53 20.94
CA PHE A 252 11.94 -8.46 21.19
C PHE A 252 12.33 -9.55 22.16
N LYS A 253 11.32 -10.13 22.82
CA LYS A 253 11.49 -11.39 23.52
C LYS A 253 11.73 -12.49 22.50
N LEU A 254 12.87 -13.14 22.60
CA LEU A 254 13.25 -14.22 21.69
C LEU A 254 12.39 -15.48 21.93
N PRO A 255 12.18 -16.31 20.90
CA PRO A 255 11.52 -17.59 21.07
C PRO A 255 12.28 -18.46 22.08
N PRO A 256 11.60 -19.18 22.99
CA PRO A 256 12.24 -20.11 23.92
C PRO A 256 12.91 -21.25 23.13
N GLU A 257 13.91 -21.91 23.77
CA GLU A 257 14.56 -23.07 23.18
C GLU A 257 13.57 -24.22 22.95
N ALA A 258 12.77 -24.54 23.97
CA ALA A 258 11.65 -25.47 23.88
C ALA A 258 10.36 -24.71 23.54
N LEU A 259 9.86 -24.90 22.33
CA LEU A 259 8.62 -24.29 21.86
C LEU A 259 7.40 -25.09 22.33
N PRO A 260 6.26 -24.46 22.64
CA PRO A 260 4.99 -25.12 22.92
C PRO A 260 4.49 -25.98 21.78
N SER A 261 3.61 -26.96 22.09
CA SER A 261 3.09 -27.92 21.10
C SER A 261 2.25 -27.27 19.98
N ALA A 262 1.52 -26.20 20.30
CA ALA A 262 0.69 -25.44 19.36
C ALA A 262 1.20 -24.03 19.22
N ILE A 263 1.45 -23.59 17.96
CA ILE A 263 2.06 -22.31 17.64
C ILE A 263 1.23 -21.61 16.56
N ARG A 264 0.92 -20.35 16.80
CA ARG A 264 0.40 -19.42 15.79
C ARG A 264 1.51 -18.52 15.30
N LEU A 265 1.89 -18.60 14.02
CA LEU A 265 2.80 -17.65 13.40
C LEU A 265 2.04 -16.38 13.02
N VAL A 266 2.57 -15.23 13.46
CA VAL A 266 2.01 -13.91 13.20
C VAL A 266 3.03 -13.08 12.41
N HIS A 267 2.74 -12.80 11.18
CA HIS A 267 3.56 -11.94 10.32
C HIS A 267 2.94 -10.55 10.16
N ALA A 268 3.66 -9.61 9.56
CA ALA A 268 3.26 -8.20 9.43
C ALA A 268 1.91 -7.97 8.72
N TRP A 269 1.36 -8.95 8.03
CA TRP A 269 0.05 -8.87 7.35
C TRP A 269 -1.04 -9.71 8.04
N SER A 270 -0.81 -10.16 9.26
CA SER A 270 -1.73 -10.96 10.08
C SER A 270 -1.79 -10.50 11.53
N LEU A 271 -1.66 -9.19 11.77
CA LEU A 271 -1.60 -8.58 13.09
C LEU A 271 -2.96 -8.52 13.81
N GLY A 272 -4.02 -9.04 13.20
CA GLY A 272 -5.36 -9.12 13.76
C GLY A 272 -5.47 -10.11 14.91
N ASP A 273 -6.70 -10.40 15.27
CA ASP A 273 -6.97 -11.25 16.42
C ASP A 273 -6.54 -12.68 16.18
N THR A 274 -6.00 -13.32 17.23
CA THR A 274 -5.52 -14.69 17.22
C THR A 274 -6.09 -15.45 18.42
N PRO A 275 -6.30 -16.78 18.31
CA PRO A 275 -6.82 -17.57 19.43
C PRO A 275 -5.99 -17.37 20.71
N ALA A 276 -6.66 -17.17 21.85
CA ALA A 276 -6.01 -16.87 23.13
C ALA A 276 -5.15 -18.01 23.66
N ASP A 277 -5.52 -19.25 23.35
CA ASP A 277 -4.92 -20.47 23.92
C ASP A 277 -3.72 -21.02 23.12
N THR A 278 -3.19 -20.25 22.18
CA THR A 278 -2.10 -20.68 21.30
C THR A 278 -0.90 -19.77 21.49
N PHE A 279 0.29 -20.33 21.60
CA PHE A 279 1.54 -19.55 21.65
C PHE A 279 1.72 -18.77 20.33
N ARG A 280 1.77 -17.46 20.46
CA ARG A 280 1.86 -16.53 19.32
C ARG A 280 3.30 -16.15 19.07
N LEU A 281 3.85 -16.66 17.98
CA LEU A 281 5.21 -16.36 17.55
C LEU A 281 5.17 -15.35 16.41
N GLY A 282 5.52 -14.09 16.71
CA GLY A 282 5.75 -13.07 15.69
C GLY A 282 6.93 -13.47 14.80
N VAL A 283 6.83 -13.26 13.49
CA VAL A 283 7.89 -13.60 12.54
C VAL A 283 8.22 -12.43 11.63
N ILE A 284 9.49 -12.05 11.58
CA ILE A 284 10.05 -11.03 10.69
C ILE A 284 11.13 -11.69 9.84
N HIS A 285 10.83 -11.89 8.55
CA HIS A 285 11.71 -12.54 7.58
C HIS A 285 12.67 -11.51 6.96
N LEU A 286 13.90 -11.46 7.45
CA LEU A 286 14.88 -10.45 7.04
C LEU A 286 15.16 -10.41 5.53
N PRO A 287 15.27 -11.52 4.80
CA PRO A 287 15.48 -11.48 3.35
C PRO A 287 14.40 -10.69 2.59
N PHE A 288 13.14 -10.75 3.03
CA PHE A 288 12.10 -9.92 2.47
C PHE A 288 12.37 -8.43 2.70
N HIS A 289 12.73 -8.05 3.91
CA HIS A 289 12.94 -6.65 4.28
C HIS A 289 14.28 -6.08 3.77
N GLN A 290 15.26 -6.93 3.47
CA GLN A 290 16.46 -6.53 2.71
C GLN A 290 16.09 -6.10 1.29
N ARG A 291 15.13 -6.80 0.66
CA ARG A 291 14.61 -6.43 -0.66
C ARG A 291 13.63 -5.25 -0.61
N PHE A 292 12.83 -5.16 0.43
CA PHE A 292 11.80 -4.15 0.64
C PHE A 292 11.93 -3.49 2.03
N PRO A 293 12.95 -2.64 2.22
CA PRO A 293 13.17 -1.98 3.51
C PRO A 293 12.02 -1.01 3.84
N TRP A 294 11.81 -0.77 5.14
CA TRP A 294 10.75 0.08 5.62
C TRP A 294 11.27 1.27 6.42
N SER A 295 10.52 2.38 6.41
CA SER A 295 10.77 3.51 7.28
C SER A 295 10.57 3.15 8.77
N ALA A 296 11.22 3.89 9.66
CA ALA A 296 11.07 3.69 11.10
C ALA A 296 9.60 3.76 11.55
N ARG A 297 8.81 4.66 10.95
CA ARG A 297 7.38 4.79 11.26
C ARG A 297 6.58 3.54 10.92
N ARG A 298 6.84 2.93 9.77
CA ARG A 298 6.16 1.68 9.39
C ARG A 298 6.60 0.52 10.28
N TRP A 299 7.88 0.44 10.60
CA TRP A 299 8.37 -0.52 11.58
C TRP A 299 7.71 -0.35 12.93
N GLN A 300 7.63 0.89 13.44
CA GLN A 300 6.98 1.20 14.71
C GLN A 300 5.55 0.67 14.76
N PHE A 301 4.72 0.94 13.73
CA PHE A 301 3.34 0.45 13.65
C PHE A 301 3.26 -1.08 13.77
N VAL A 302 4.10 -1.82 13.05
CA VAL A 302 4.11 -3.29 13.05
C VAL A 302 4.66 -3.84 14.36
N THR A 303 5.77 -3.28 14.85
CA THR A 303 6.46 -3.79 16.05
C THR A 303 5.68 -3.53 17.33
N ASP A 304 5.03 -2.38 17.45
CA ASP A 304 4.16 -2.10 18.60
C ASP A 304 3.04 -3.14 18.71
N ARG A 305 2.44 -3.51 17.57
CA ARG A 305 1.42 -4.55 17.59
C ARG A 305 1.97 -5.94 17.88
N LEU A 306 3.12 -6.31 17.31
CA LEU A 306 3.77 -7.59 17.61
C LEU A 306 4.13 -7.70 19.10
N LEU A 307 4.69 -6.64 19.70
CA LEU A 307 5.02 -6.59 21.13
C LEU A 307 3.77 -6.72 22.01
N ALA A 308 2.66 -6.12 21.61
CA ALA A 308 1.41 -6.17 22.38
C ALA A 308 0.65 -7.50 22.23
N SER A 309 0.86 -8.26 21.14
CA SER A 309 0.02 -9.41 20.80
C SER A 309 0.75 -10.75 20.73
N CYS A 310 2.08 -10.77 20.68
CA CYS A 310 2.87 -12.00 20.56
C CYS A 310 3.62 -12.33 21.85
N ASP A 311 3.77 -13.62 22.13
CA ASP A 311 4.52 -14.12 23.29
C ASP A 311 6.02 -14.03 23.08
N ALA A 312 6.48 -14.15 21.83
CA ALA A 312 7.86 -13.95 21.38
C ALA A 312 7.89 -13.53 19.92
N VAL A 313 9.02 -13.00 19.46
CA VAL A 313 9.21 -12.62 18.04
C VAL A 313 10.53 -13.17 17.52
N PHE A 314 10.46 -13.89 16.43
CA PHE A 314 11.63 -14.33 15.65
C PHE A 314 11.95 -13.28 14.58
N VAL A 315 13.18 -12.82 14.58
CA VAL A 315 13.72 -11.91 13.56
C VAL A 315 14.89 -12.62 12.88
N GLY A 316 14.74 -12.99 11.61
CA GLY A 316 15.77 -13.74 10.89
C GLY A 316 15.27 -14.34 9.59
N ASP A 317 16.02 -15.31 9.05
CA ASP A 317 15.59 -16.09 7.90
C ASP A 317 14.62 -17.20 8.34
N LEU A 318 13.43 -17.24 7.77
CA LEU A 318 12.44 -18.30 8.02
C LEU A 318 12.97 -19.69 7.68
N ALA A 319 13.93 -19.81 6.74
CA ALA A 319 14.61 -21.08 6.48
C ALA A 319 15.28 -21.69 7.74
N ALA A 320 15.75 -20.85 8.65
CA ALA A 320 16.33 -21.31 9.91
C ALA A 320 15.28 -21.65 10.98
N LEU A 321 14.09 -21.02 10.93
CA LEU A 321 13.01 -21.26 11.88
C LEU A 321 12.21 -22.53 11.54
N MET A 322 11.85 -22.73 10.26
CA MET A 322 10.93 -23.78 9.83
C MET A 322 11.31 -25.20 10.27
N PRO A 323 12.60 -25.62 10.27
CA PRO A 323 12.98 -26.93 10.78
C PRO A 323 12.66 -27.12 12.27
N ARG A 324 12.76 -26.07 13.09
CA ARG A 324 12.44 -26.11 14.53
C ARG A 324 10.94 -26.30 14.79
N LEU A 325 10.10 -26.00 13.80
CA LEU A 325 8.64 -26.07 13.91
C LEU A 325 8.05 -27.42 13.46
N GLN A 326 8.84 -28.33 12.88
CA GLN A 326 8.35 -29.57 12.27
C GLN A 326 7.64 -30.52 13.23
N ALA A 327 8.00 -30.51 14.52
CA ALA A 327 7.41 -31.35 15.56
C ALA A 327 6.17 -30.72 16.22
N HIS A 328 5.77 -29.54 15.79
CA HIS A 328 4.70 -28.73 16.40
C HIS A 328 3.48 -28.63 15.51
N THR A 329 2.30 -28.39 16.11
CA THR A 329 1.11 -27.97 15.37
C THR A 329 1.21 -26.48 15.11
N VAL A 330 1.44 -26.12 13.86
CA VAL A 330 1.67 -24.73 13.45
C VAL A 330 0.55 -24.25 12.56
N SER A 331 0.01 -23.06 12.87
CA SER A 331 -0.95 -22.37 12.02
C SER A 331 -0.47 -20.97 11.66
N ALA A 332 -0.91 -20.45 10.51
CA ALA A 332 -0.63 -19.09 10.05
C ALA A 332 -1.71 -18.60 9.09
N ARG A 333 -1.89 -17.31 8.96
CA ARG A 333 -2.62 -16.74 7.82
C ARG A 333 -1.77 -16.84 6.56
N ASP A 334 -2.37 -17.19 5.43
CA ASP A 334 -1.66 -17.20 4.13
C ASP A 334 -1.27 -15.76 3.73
N THR A 335 -0.22 -15.65 2.92
CA THR A 335 0.24 -14.38 2.36
C THR A 335 0.82 -14.61 0.96
N GLN A 336 0.84 -13.54 0.15
CA GLN A 336 1.50 -13.54 -1.15
C GLN A 336 2.91 -12.91 -1.10
N ASN A 337 3.31 -12.39 0.07
CA ASN A 337 4.58 -11.70 0.20
C ASN A 337 5.75 -12.67 0.03
N PRO A 338 6.73 -12.35 -0.86
CA PRO A 338 7.85 -13.24 -1.18
C PRO A 338 8.65 -13.65 0.04
N GLY A 339 9.19 -14.86 0.03
CA GLY A 339 9.89 -15.46 1.16
C GLY A 339 8.94 -15.98 2.25
N TYR A 340 8.01 -15.16 2.72
CA TYR A 340 6.98 -15.63 3.65
C TYR A 340 6.07 -16.70 3.02
N ALA A 341 5.55 -16.42 1.83
CA ALA A 341 4.65 -17.32 1.12
C ALA A 341 5.29 -18.69 0.87
N GLU A 342 6.52 -18.70 0.39
CA GLU A 342 7.26 -19.92 0.07
C GLU A 342 7.52 -20.75 1.31
N HIS A 343 8.04 -20.15 2.38
CA HIS A 343 8.35 -20.89 3.62
C HIS A 343 7.10 -21.41 4.32
N LEU A 344 6.02 -20.63 4.38
CA LEU A 344 4.78 -21.04 5.01
C LEU A 344 4.10 -22.19 4.24
N ARG A 345 4.13 -22.16 2.91
CA ARG A 345 3.51 -23.20 2.06
C ARG A 345 4.34 -24.47 1.95
N ALA A 346 5.67 -24.34 1.99
CA ALA A 346 6.56 -25.51 2.00
C ALA A 346 6.63 -26.20 3.36
N GLY A 347 6.32 -25.50 4.46
CA GLY A 347 6.28 -26.04 5.82
C GLY A 347 5.02 -26.84 6.09
N ARG A 348 5.04 -27.60 7.21
CA ARG A 348 3.82 -28.27 7.74
C ARG A 348 2.96 -27.26 8.52
N VAL A 349 2.55 -26.17 7.87
CA VAL A 349 1.77 -25.10 8.46
C VAL A 349 0.32 -25.21 7.99
N GLN A 350 -0.63 -25.18 8.91
CA GLN A 350 -2.05 -25.05 8.62
C GLN A 350 -2.34 -23.62 8.20
N LEU A 351 -2.54 -23.40 6.90
CA LEU A 351 -2.76 -22.07 6.36
C LEU A 351 -4.24 -21.69 6.37
N GLU A 352 -4.54 -20.57 6.99
CA GLU A 352 -5.84 -19.91 6.91
C GLU A 352 -5.86 -18.98 5.71
N ALA A 353 -6.88 -19.11 4.87
CA ALA A 353 -7.05 -18.23 3.72
C ALA A 353 -7.21 -16.76 4.13
N ILE A 354 -6.74 -15.86 3.29
CA ILE A 354 -6.99 -14.42 3.46
C ILE A 354 -8.51 -14.18 3.26
N PRO A 355 -9.23 -13.59 4.23
CA PRO A 355 -10.65 -13.31 4.09
C PRO A 355 -10.93 -12.39 2.91
N ARG A 356 -11.91 -12.75 2.08
CA ARG A 356 -12.32 -12.00 0.89
C ARG A 356 -13.83 -11.88 0.84
N PHE A 357 -14.34 -10.75 0.38
CA PHE A 357 -15.77 -10.58 0.12
C PHE A 357 -16.13 -10.84 -1.35
N LEU A 358 -15.13 -10.85 -2.24
CA LEU A 358 -15.29 -11.23 -3.63
C LEU A 358 -14.68 -12.60 -3.87
N GLN A 359 -15.34 -13.39 -4.72
CA GLN A 359 -14.76 -14.64 -5.20
C GLN A 359 -13.50 -14.34 -6.02
N ASN A 360 -12.48 -15.16 -5.87
CA ASN A 360 -11.27 -15.04 -6.65
C ASN A 360 -11.34 -16.02 -7.85
N PRO A 361 -11.63 -15.54 -9.07
CA PRO A 361 -11.77 -16.42 -10.23
C PRO A 361 -10.49 -17.21 -10.49
N GLU A 362 -10.61 -18.46 -10.91
CA GLU A 362 -9.46 -19.25 -11.35
C GLU A 362 -8.83 -18.70 -12.63
N ARG A 363 -9.66 -18.13 -13.51
CA ARG A 363 -9.20 -17.50 -14.74
C ARG A 363 -8.73 -16.07 -14.47
N TYR A 364 -7.57 -15.69 -15.02
CA TYR A 364 -7.05 -14.35 -14.96
C TYR A 364 -7.98 -13.31 -15.59
N CYS A 365 -8.34 -12.30 -14.82
CA CYS A 365 -9.10 -11.14 -15.23
C CYS A 365 -8.15 -9.96 -15.49
N GLN A 366 -8.07 -9.53 -16.76
CA GLN A 366 -7.13 -8.46 -17.18
C GLN A 366 -7.55 -7.04 -16.77
N SER A 367 -8.78 -6.85 -16.30
CA SER A 367 -9.29 -5.55 -15.88
C SER A 367 -10.20 -5.68 -14.67
N PHE A 368 -10.30 -4.59 -13.89
CA PHE A 368 -11.20 -4.52 -12.76
C PHE A 368 -12.66 -4.83 -13.15
N SER A 369 -13.14 -4.27 -14.24
CA SER A 369 -14.52 -4.51 -14.70
C SER A 369 -14.77 -6.00 -14.99
N LYS A 370 -13.81 -6.68 -15.64
CA LYS A 370 -13.94 -8.14 -15.87
C LYS A 370 -13.93 -8.91 -14.56
N PHE A 371 -13.03 -8.58 -13.63
CA PHE A 371 -12.96 -9.20 -12.32
C PHE A 371 -14.23 -8.94 -11.51
N TYR A 372 -14.72 -7.71 -11.49
CA TYR A 372 -15.86 -7.30 -10.70
C TYR A 372 -17.19 -7.85 -11.22
N ASN A 373 -17.34 -7.95 -12.55
CA ASN A 373 -18.56 -8.45 -13.20
C ASN A 373 -18.75 -9.97 -13.11
N VAL A 374 -17.69 -10.77 -12.89
CA VAL A 374 -17.82 -12.23 -12.72
C VAL A 374 -18.31 -12.62 -11.32
N GLN A 375 -18.46 -11.67 -10.39
CA GLN A 375 -18.90 -11.95 -9.02
C GLN A 375 -20.38 -12.41 -8.90
N GLY A 376 -21.13 -12.38 -10.00
CA GLY A 376 -22.53 -12.80 -10.02
C GLY A 376 -23.47 -11.81 -9.32
N LYS A 377 -24.64 -12.30 -8.93
CA LYS A 377 -25.60 -11.51 -8.16
C LYS A 377 -25.08 -11.36 -6.72
N TRP A 378 -24.85 -10.15 -6.31
CA TRP A 378 -24.60 -9.81 -4.92
C TRP A 378 -25.88 -10.10 -4.11
N HIS A 379 -25.79 -10.96 -3.14
CA HIS A 379 -26.91 -11.34 -2.26
C HIS A 379 -26.90 -10.49 -1.00
#